data_95721e52833fae62993ce548194cb89b
#
_entry.id   95721e52833fae62993ce548194cb89b
#
_cell.length_a   1.000
_cell.length_b   1.000
_cell.length_c   1.000
_cell.angle_alpha   90.00
_cell.angle_beta   90.00
_cell.angle_gamma   90.00
#
_symmetry.space_group_name_H-M   'P 1'
#
loop_
_entity.id
_entity.type
_entity.pdbx_description
1 polymer ?
#
loop_
_entity_poly.entity_id
_entity_poly.type
_entity_poly.pdbx_seq_one_letter_code
_entity_poly.pdbx_strand_id
1 'polypeptide(L)'
;MKEHRLLVYGTLREGGAANHLLKGCILLHRNINLPGYKMYNAGVYPYIFPADANTNIICDLYAVSETVLKVLDDFEGEEYQRQIDNTHNAFIYVTQSLLHHLEEVPNGDWLKFAQLHKINIFPE
;
A
#
# COMPACT_ATOMS: atom_id res chain seq x y z
N MET A 1 3.91 2.58 24.78
CA MET A 1 3.37 1.77 23.70
C MET A 1 4.31 1.76 22.53
N LYS A 2 4.48 0.59 21.92
CA LYS A 2 5.38 0.45 20.80
C LYS A 2 4.70 0.91 19.50
N GLU A 3 5.35 1.79 18.77
CA GLU A 3 4.86 2.21 17.47
C GLU A 3 5.69 1.57 16.36
N HIS A 4 5.04 1.34 15.24
CA HIS A 4 5.66 0.75 14.05
C HIS A 4 5.51 1.71 12.88
N ARG A 5 6.45 1.63 11.93
CA ARG A 5 6.37 2.38 10.69
C ARG A 5 5.74 1.49 9.63
N LEU A 6 4.81 2.03 8.86
CA LEU A 6 4.08 1.29 7.84
C LEU A 6 3.99 2.09 6.56
N LEU A 7 4.43 1.49 5.45
CA LEU A 7 4.28 2.04 4.12
C LEU A 7 2.97 1.53 3.52
N VAL A 8 2.12 2.44 3.08
CA VAL A 8 0.85 2.10 2.44
C VAL A 8 0.84 2.65 1.02
N TYR A 9 0.34 1.87 0.07
CA TYR A 9 0.44 2.22 -1.36
C TYR A 9 -0.88 2.14 -2.12
N GLY A 10 -1.94 1.70 -1.46
CA GLY A 10 -3.23 1.51 -2.10
C GLY A 10 -4.33 2.31 -1.41
N THR A 11 -5.43 1.63 -1.11
CA THR A 11 -6.60 2.26 -0.52
C THR A 11 -6.39 2.77 0.90
N LEU A 12 -5.31 2.36 1.57
CA LEU A 12 -4.94 2.88 2.88
C LEU A 12 -4.28 4.25 2.82
N ARG A 13 -3.83 4.70 1.65
CA ARG A 13 -3.21 6.02 1.50
C ARG A 13 -4.20 7.12 1.84
N GLU A 14 -3.67 8.31 2.21
CA GLU A 14 -4.49 9.49 2.44
C GLU A 14 -5.35 9.77 1.21
N GLY A 15 -6.66 9.83 1.38
CA GLY A 15 -7.61 9.97 0.28
C GLY A 15 -8.19 8.65 -0.25
N GLY A 16 -7.65 7.51 0.16
CA GLY A 16 -8.16 6.21 -0.27
C GLY A 16 -9.33 5.73 0.58
N ALA A 17 -10.10 4.77 0.03
CA ALA A 17 -11.33 4.30 0.65
C ALA A 17 -11.12 3.65 2.03
N ALA A 18 -9.96 3.03 2.26
CA ALA A 18 -9.68 2.35 3.52
C ALA A 18 -8.83 3.19 4.48
N ASN A 19 -8.54 4.44 4.14
CA ASN A 19 -7.71 5.29 4.99
C ASN A 19 -8.29 5.48 6.40
N HIS A 20 -9.60 5.36 6.55
CA HIS A 20 -10.25 5.47 7.87
C HIS A 20 -9.72 4.44 8.88
N LEU A 21 -9.15 3.33 8.42
CA LEU A 21 -8.54 2.35 9.32
C LEU A 21 -7.29 2.89 9.99
N LEU A 22 -6.70 3.95 9.44
CA LEU A 22 -5.53 4.63 10.00
C LEU A 22 -5.91 5.87 10.81
N LYS A 23 -7.19 6.07 11.10
CA LYS A 23 -7.65 7.22 11.89
C LYS A 23 -6.95 7.23 13.24
N GLY A 24 -6.37 8.38 13.59
CA GLY A 24 -5.59 8.53 14.82
C GLY A 24 -4.13 8.17 14.68
N CYS A 25 -3.73 7.57 13.56
CA CYS A 25 -2.31 7.32 13.28
C CYS A 25 -1.67 8.58 12.71
N ILE A 26 -0.36 8.69 12.88
CA ILE A 26 0.38 9.86 12.42
C ILE A 26 0.91 9.60 11.01
N LEU A 27 0.56 10.47 10.08
CA LEU A 27 1.14 10.46 8.74
C LEU A 27 2.52 11.10 8.82
N LEU A 28 3.58 10.31 8.62
CA LEU A 28 4.96 10.78 8.71
C LEU A 28 5.43 11.43 7.42
N HIS A 29 5.15 10.80 6.29
CA HIS A 29 5.50 11.32 4.97
C HIS A 29 4.46 10.86 3.95
N ARG A 30 4.16 11.72 2.98
CA ARG A 30 3.26 11.38 1.88
C ARG A 30 4.02 11.39 0.56
N ASN A 31 3.50 10.62 -0.40
CA ASN A 31 4.02 10.61 -1.77
C ASN A 31 5.49 10.19 -1.86
N ILE A 32 5.84 9.15 -1.12
CA ILE A 32 7.19 8.58 -1.17
C ILE A 32 7.33 7.77 -2.46
N ASN A 33 8.38 8.06 -3.22
CA ASN A 33 8.74 7.28 -4.39
C ASN A 33 9.61 6.11 -3.93
N LEU A 34 9.03 4.90 -3.89
CA LEU A 34 9.69 3.71 -3.34
C LEU A 34 10.14 2.79 -4.47
N PRO A 35 11.46 2.66 -4.71
CA PRO A 35 11.95 1.77 -5.77
C PRO A 35 11.94 0.31 -5.32
N GLY A 36 12.01 -0.60 -6.30
CA GLY A 36 12.15 -2.03 -6.04
C GLY A 36 10.84 -2.79 -5.99
N TYR A 37 9.75 -2.17 -6.40
CA TYR A 37 8.42 -2.81 -6.44
C TYR A 37 7.70 -2.46 -7.72
N LYS A 38 6.82 -3.36 -8.14
CA LYS A 38 5.97 -3.17 -9.31
C LYS A 38 4.52 -3.40 -8.89
N MET A 39 3.62 -2.57 -9.39
CA MET A 39 2.22 -2.58 -8.97
C MET A 39 1.30 -3.05 -10.10
N TYR A 40 0.28 -3.81 -9.73
CA TYR A 40 -0.71 -4.36 -10.65
C TYR A 40 -2.12 -4.09 -10.16
N ASN A 41 -3.03 -3.93 -11.11
CA ASN A 41 -4.43 -3.70 -10.83
C ASN A 41 -5.14 -5.02 -10.51
N ALA A 42 -5.60 -5.17 -9.27
CA ALA A 42 -6.35 -6.34 -8.81
C ALA A 42 -7.84 -6.06 -8.72
N GLY A 43 -8.33 -4.97 -9.31
CA GLY A 43 -9.73 -4.57 -9.32
C GLY A 43 -9.94 -3.28 -8.54
N VAL A 44 -10.38 -3.39 -7.29
CA VAL A 44 -10.61 -2.21 -6.45
C VAL A 44 -9.44 -1.91 -5.51
N TYR A 45 -8.37 -2.70 -5.60
CA TYR A 45 -7.15 -2.51 -4.81
C TYR A 45 -5.95 -3.03 -5.62
N PRO A 46 -4.72 -2.60 -5.29
CA PRO A 46 -3.53 -3.02 -6.03
C PRO A 46 -2.83 -4.19 -5.37
N TYR A 47 -2.08 -4.94 -6.20
CA TYR A 47 -1.08 -5.91 -5.75
C TYR A 47 0.30 -5.31 -6.03
N ILE A 48 1.26 -5.56 -5.16
CA ILE A 48 2.66 -5.24 -5.44
C ILE A 48 3.53 -6.48 -5.28
N PHE A 49 4.61 -6.49 -6.05
CA PHE A 49 5.63 -7.55 -6.00
C PHE A 49 7.00 -6.91 -5.99
N PRO A 50 7.99 -7.53 -5.34
CA PRO A 50 9.37 -7.08 -5.47
C PRO A 50 9.80 -7.14 -6.93
N ALA A 51 10.53 -6.13 -7.36
CA ALA A 51 11.02 -5.99 -8.73
C ALA A 51 12.38 -5.34 -8.69
N ASP A 52 12.96 -5.04 -9.87
CA ASP A 52 14.26 -4.40 -9.91
C ASP A 52 14.16 -2.92 -9.55
N ALA A 53 15.32 -2.28 -9.40
CA ALA A 53 15.39 -0.90 -8.91
C ALA A 53 14.89 0.14 -9.93
N ASN A 54 14.57 -0.28 -11.14
CA ASN A 54 14.06 0.63 -12.18
C ASN A 54 12.55 0.84 -12.08
N THR A 55 11.88 0.04 -11.25
CA THR A 55 10.45 0.21 -11.03
C THR A 55 10.21 0.81 -9.65
N ASN A 56 9.11 1.54 -9.51
CA ASN A 56 8.78 2.17 -8.24
C ASN A 56 7.28 2.21 -8.04
N ILE A 57 6.90 2.40 -6.76
CA ILE A 57 5.51 2.64 -6.37
C ILE A 57 5.47 3.91 -5.51
N ILE A 58 4.29 4.50 -5.41
CA ILE A 58 4.09 5.69 -4.59
C ILE A 58 3.39 5.28 -3.28
N CYS A 59 3.99 5.66 -2.17
CA CYS A 59 3.53 5.28 -0.84
C CYS A 59 3.34 6.47 0.07
N ASP A 60 2.54 6.27 1.11
CA ASP A 60 2.52 7.15 2.28
C ASP A 60 3.10 6.36 3.46
N LEU A 61 3.79 7.04 4.37
CA LEU A 61 4.41 6.42 5.54
C LEU A 61 3.69 6.86 6.80
N TYR A 62 3.19 5.88 7.56
CA TYR A 62 2.47 6.11 8.81
C TYR A 62 3.20 5.51 10.01
N ALA A 63 3.03 6.15 11.17
CA ALA A 63 3.34 5.53 12.45
C ALA A 63 2.06 4.89 12.96
N VAL A 64 2.09 3.59 13.23
CA VAL A 64 0.90 2.84 13.65
C VAL A 64 1.19 2.06 14.93
N SER A 65 0.15 1.87 15.76
CA SER A 65 0.26 1.07 16.97
C SER A 65 0.22 -0.41 16.64
N GLU A 66 0.62 -1.24 17.60
CA GLU A 66 0.50 -2.69 17.49
C GLU A 66 -0.95 -3.11 17.23
N THR A 67 -1.90 -2.48 17.90
CA THR A 67 -3.32 -2.78 17.76
C THR A 67 -3.80 -2.50 16.34
N VAL A 68 -3.44 -1.35 15.79
CA VAL A 68 -3.80 -1.00 14.40
C VAL A 68 -3.17 -2.00 13.43
N LEU A 69 -1.91 -2.35 13.67
CA LEU A 69 -1.20 -3.29 12.79
C LEU A 69 -1.90 -4.64 12.72
N LYS A 70 -2.42 -5.13 13.84
CA LYS A 70 -3.19 -6.38 13.87
C LYS A 70 -4.49 -6.27 13.09
N VAL A 71 -5.18 -5.14 13.20
CA VAL A 71 -6.40 -4.88 12.43
C VAL A 71 -6.09 -4.89 10.93
N LEU A 72 -4.97 -4.28 10.54
CA LEU A 72 -4.57 -4.24 9.14
C LEU A 72 -4.16 -5.61 8.61
N ASP A 73 -3.51 -6.43 9.43
CA ASP A 73 -3.17 -7.81 9.05
C ASP A 73 -4.44 -8.58 8.68
N ASP A 74 -5.50 -8.43 9.47
CA ASP A 74 -6.79 -9.08 9.19
C ASP A 74 -7.46 -8.47 7.95
N PHE A 75 -7.38 -7.15 7.79
CA PHE A 75 -7.96 -6.46 6.65
C PHE A 75 -7.32 -6.90 5.33
N GLU A 76 -5.99 -6.99 5.32
CA GLU A 76 -5.25 -7.38 4.11
C GLU A 76 -5.45 -8.85 3.77
N GLY A 77 -5.60 -9.71 4.78
CA GLY A 77 -5.91 -11.12 4.60
C GLY A 77 -4.75 -11.94 4.05
N GLU A 78 -5.09 -13.12 3.56
CA GLU A 78 -4.10 -14.10 3.11
C GLU A 78 -3.44 -13.74 1.77
N GLU A 79 -4.00 -12.80 1.05
CA GLU A 79 -3.45 -12.37 -0.24
C GLU A 79 -2.13 -11.61 -0.07
N TYR A 80 -1.89 -11.07 1.12
CA TYR A 80 -0.73 -10.23 1.41
C TYR A 80 0.10 -10.81 2.54
N GLN A 81 1.41 -10.55 2.48
CA GLN A 81 2.34 -10.86 3.55
C GLN A 81 3.01 -9.57 4.00
N ARG A 82 3.00 -9.31 5.30
CA ARG A 82 3.69 -8.15 5.85
C ARG A 82 5.19 -8.42 5.91
N GLN A 83 5.95 -7.57 5.26
CA GLN A 83 7.41 -7.66 5.19
C GLN A 83 8.02 -6.35 5.67
N ILE A 84 9.34 -6.31 5.79
CA ILE A 84 10.06 -5.11 6.16
C ILE A 84 10.76 -4.56 4.93
N ASP A 85 10.53 -3.28 4.63
CA ASP A 85 11.29 -2.56 3.65
C ASP A 85 12.49 -1.93 4.36
N ASN A 86 13.69 -2.36 3.99
CA ASN A 86 14.90 -1.96 4.68
C ASN A 86 15.31 -0.52 4.38
N THR A 87 14.87 0.04 3.26
CA THR A 87 15.19 1.41 2.89
C THR A 87 14.58 2.40 3.88
N HIS A 88 13.36 2.13 4.31
CA HIS A 88 12.62 3.00 5.22
C HIS A 88 12.47 2.42 6.62
N ASN A 89 12.99 1.21 6.84
CA ASN A 89 12.83 0.49 8.10
C ASN A 89 11.35 0.48 8.52
N ALA A 90 10.50 0.03 7.61
CA ALA A 90 9.05 0.07 7.78
C ALA A 90 8.42 -1.20 7.24
N PHE A 91 7.26 -1.56 7.80
CA PHE A 91 6.48 -2.67 7.27
C PHE A 91 5.81 -2.26 5.95
N ILE A 92 5.61 -3.25 5.10
CA ILE A 92 4.88 -3.09 3.84
C ILE A 92 4.18 -4.43 3.53
N TYR A 93 2.95 -4.36 3.02
CA TYR A 93 2.22 -5.56 2.63
C TYR A 93 2.52 -5.91 1.19
N VAL A 94 3.05 -7.10 0.96
CA VAL A 94 3.45 -7.58 -0.38
C VAL A 94 2.54 -8.75 -0.75
N THR A 95 2.13 -8.79 -1.99
CA THR A 95 1.26 -9.87 -2.48
C THR A 95 2.04 -11.19 -2.54
N GLN A 96 1.44 -12.26 -2.03
CA GLN A 96 2.13 -13.55 -1.95
C GLN A 96 2.04 -14.36 -3.24
N SER A 97 0.96 -14.21 -3.98
CA SER A 97 0.71 -15.03 -5.17
C SER A 97 0.68 -14.18 -6.42
N LEU A 98 1.50 -14.53 -7.41
CA LEU A 98 1.46 -13.87 -8.70
C LEU A 98 0.23 -14.36 -9.47
N LEU A 99 -0.67 -13.44 -9.78
CA LEU A 99 -1.79 -13.71 -10.67
C LEU A 99 -1.41 -13.28 -12.08
N HIS A 100 -1.63 -14.18 -13.03
CA HIS A 100 -1.32 -13.90 -14.43
C HIS A 100 -2.33 -12.92 -15.01
N HIS A 101 -1.89 -12.15 -16.00
CA HIS A 101 -2.75 -11.27 -16.81
C HIS A 101 -3.28 -10.04 -16.07
N LEU A 102 -2.66 -9.65 -14.96
CA LEU A 102 -3.02 -8.40 -14.32
C LEU A 102 -2.38 -7.22 -15.05
N GLU A 103 -3.13 -6.14 -15.16
CA GLU A 103 -2.65 -4.92 -15.77
C GLU A 103 -1.69 -4.21 -14.83
N GLU A 104 -0.55 -3.78 -15.36
CA GLU A 104 0.41 -3.00 -14.58
C GLU A 104 -0.13 -1.59 -14.34
N VAL A 105 0.06 -1.07 -13.12
CA VAL A 105 -0.27 0.32 -12.79
C VAL A 105 0.93 1.18 -13.11
N PRO A 106 0.86 2.04 -14.15
CA PRO A 106 1.99 2.88 -14.52
C PRO A 106 2.42 3.79 -13.36
N ASN A 107 3.72 3.91 -13.15
CA ASN A 107 4.32 4.73 -12.10
C ASN A 107 3.98 4.30 -10.68
N GLY A 108 3.22 3.22 -10.50
CA GLY A 108 2.91 2.69 -9.17
C GLY A 108 2.08 3.62 -8.28
N ASP A 109 1.31 4.53 -8.88
CA ASP A 109 0.46 5.47 -8.14
C ASP A 109 -0.99 5.01 -8.23
N TRP A 110 -1.42 4.24 -7.23
CA TRP A 110 -2.76 3.64 -7.24
C TRP A 110 -3.88 4.66 -7.24
N LEU A 111 -3.78 5.68 -6.39
CA LEU A 111 -4.88 6.65 -6.27
C LEU A 111 -5.10 7.42 -7.57
N LYS A 112 -4.01 7.81 -8.22
CA LYS A 112 -4.08 8.49 -9.51
C LYS A 112 -4.63 7.56 -10.59
N PHE A 113 -4.14 6.30 -10.63
CA PHE A 113 -4.61 5.30 -11.58
C PHE A 113 -6.11 5.05 -11.42
N ALA A 114 -6.55 4.85 -10.18
CA ALA A 114 -7.95 4.58 -9.88
C ALA A 114 -8.84 5.74 -10.27
N GLN A 115 -8.40 6.96 -10.05
CA GLN A 115 -9.14 8.16 -10.43
C GLN A 115 -9.30 8.26 -11.95
N LEU A 116 -8.21 8.02 -12.69
CA LEU A 116 -8.22 8.07 -14.15
C LEU A 116 -9.10 6.99 -14.77
N HIS A 117 -9.17 5.82 -14.15
CA HIS A 117 -9.95 4.69 -14.65
C HIS A 117 -11.31 4.58 -13.99
N LYS A 118 -11.70 5.57 -13.18
CA LYS A 118 -13.01 5.64 -12.53
C LYS A 118 -13.32 4.44 -11.63
N ILE A 119 -12.27 3.91 -11.01
CA ILE A 119 -12.43 2.84 -10.02
C ILE A 119 -12.91 3.48 -8.72
N ASN A 120 -13.97 2.93 -8.13
CA ASN A 120 -14.55 3.49 -6.91
C ASN A 120 -13.79 3.00 -5.68
N ILE A 121 -12.72 3.72 -5.32
CA ILE A 121 -11.88 3.42 -4.16
C ILE A 121 -11.90 4.57 -3.14
N PHE A 122 -12.72 5.58 -3.38
CA PHE A 122 -12.78 6.75 -2.50
C PHE A 122 -14.03 6.66 -1.63
N PRO A 123 -13.97 7.15 -0.38
CA PRO A 123 -15.15 7.17 0.47
C PRO A 123 -16.24 8.04 -0.14
N GLU A 124 -17.46 7.63 0.05
CA GLU A 124 -18.61 8.41 -0.40
C GLU A 124 -18.96 9.52 0.59
#